data_e96b26d6a67afae3c3e5773bd20f021b
#
_entry.id   e96b26d6a67afae3c3e5773bd20f021b
#
_cell.length_a   1.000
_cell.length_b   1.000
_cell.length_c   1.000
_cell.angle_alpha   90.00
_cell.angle_beta   90.00
_cell.angle_gamma   90.00
#
_symmetry.space_group_name_H-M   'P 1'
#
loop_
_entity.id
_entity.type
_entity.pdbx_description
1 polymer ?
#
loop_
_entity_poly.entity_id
_entity_poly.type
_entity_poly.pdbx_seq_one_letter_code
_entity_poly.pdbx_strand_id
1 'polypeptide(L)'
;MSSPSSQEPAASRRAVSAIELAALLRPEIAELTAYVPHDPPGIRIKLDANEAPPSASPAIREAVVRAVSGVAFERYPDPRATRLKEAISRRTGADTAALLLGVGSDEVISLLLTALARPRDRAPQPVVLTPTPTFAMYRLSARGHGHKPVEVPLDATWDLDVAMTKRAIEMTRPNIVFLASPNNPTGNRYTKERLREVVAADSSVFSVIDEAYVDYADGSLRAWREELPTVGFLRTLSKIGVAALRVGWLEADPALVEEIDKIRLPYNLSTVAQAAATAVLEEAWEDVQRDVAAAVARRAGLVREIAALPGFVVTPSDANFLWVKTPGPAAPVFDALVADGILVRSFHASGGRLAAQLRITIGTETENDALVASLRRIAR
;
A
#
# COMPACT_ATOMS: atom_id res chain seq x y z
N MET A 1 53.85 -44.41 -36.49
CA MET A 1 52.49 -44.95 -36.45
C MET A 1 51.80 -44.31 -35.28
N SER A 2 51.09 -43.25 -35.53
CA SER A 2 50.43 -42.39 -34.43
C SER A 2 48.92 -42.69 -34.53
N SER A 3 48.38 -43.21 -33.47
CA SER A 3 46.94 -43.47 -33.31
C SER A 3 46.17 -42.14 -33.09
N PRO A 4 45.01 -41.96 -33.68
CA PRO A 4 44.21 -40.78 -33.40
C PRO A 4 43.37 -40.99 -32.14
N SER A 5 43.45 -40.02 -31.24
CA SER A 5 42.60 -39.91 -30.04
C SER A 5 41.17 -39.56 -30.47
N SER A 6 40.24 -40.47 -30.21
CA SER A 6 38.81 -40.23 -30.32
C SER A 6 38.36 -39.26 -29.21
N GLN A 7 38.12 -38.01 -29.59
CA GLN A 7 37.36 -37.08 -28.73
C GLN A 7 35.87 -37.43 -28.87
N GLU A 8 35.27 -37.93 -27.79
CA GLU A 8 33.81 -38.01 -27.69
C GLU A 8 33.22 -36.58 -27.73
N PRO A 9 32.14 -36.38 -28.51
CA PRO A 9 31.48 -35.07 -28.53
C PRO A 9 30.84 -34.82 -27.18
N ALA A 10 31.22 -33.70 -26.56
CA ALA A 10 30.56 -33.16 -25.34
C ALA A 10 29.05 -33.12 -25.57
N ALA A 11 28.31 -33.88 -24.74
CA ALA A 11 26.86 -33.89 -24.76
C ALA A 11 26.36 -32.43 -24.68
N SER A 12 25.71 -31.97 -25.74
CA SER A 12 25.10 -30.65 -25.79
C SER A 12 24.10 -30.57 -24.65
N ARG A 13 24.40 -29.76 -23.65
CA ARG A 13 23.42 -29.37 -22.62
C ARG A 13 22.27 -28.71 -23.40
N ARG A 14 21.16 -29.41 -23.53
CA ARG A 14 19.94 -28.88 -24.12
C ARG A 14 19.56 -27.66 -23.29
N ALA A 15 19.68 -26.47 -23.84
CA ALA A 15 19.15 -25.27 -23.23
C ALA A 15 17.63 -25.48 -23.09
N VAL A 16 17.15 -25.50 -21.86
CA VAL A 16 15.70 -25.57 -21.56
C VAL A 16 15.05 -24.39 -22.27
N SER A 17 14.12 -24.65 -23.18
CA SER A 17 13.48 -23.59 -23.93
C SER A 17 12.61 -22.71 -22.98
N ALA A 18 12.46 -21.41 -23.29
CA ALA A 18 11.59 -20.53 -22.54
C ALA A 18 10.14 -21.07 -22.49
N ILE A 19 9.70 -21.79 -23.49
CA ILE A 19 8.39 -22.46 -23.56
C ILE A 19 8.29 -23.59 -22.52
N GLU A 20 9.35 -24.39 -22.34
CA GLU A 20 9.37 -25.48 -21.36
C GLU A 20 9.34 -24.92 -19.92
N LEU A 21 10.05 -23.82 -19.65
CA LEU A 21 10.01 -23.14 -18.34
C LEU A 21 8.63 -22.51 -18.07
N ALA A 22 8.01 -21.90 -19.09
CA ALA A 22 6.68 -21.30 -18.97
C ALA A 22 5.61 -22.34 -18.56
N ALA A 23 5.76 -23.61 -18.97
CA ALA A 23 4.85 -24.68 -18.58
C ALA A 23 4.89 -25.01 -17.07
N LEU A 24 5.92 -24.58 -16.34
CA LEU A 24 6.02 -24.72 -14.90
C LEU A 24 5.31 -23.59 -14.15
N LEU A 25 4.95 -22.51 -14.83
CA LEU A 25 4.27 -21.37 -14.21
C LEU A 25 2.77 -21.65 -14.10
N ARG A 26 2.18 -21.19 -13.00
CA ARG A 26 0.72 -21.16 -12.88
C ARG A 26 0.13 -20.23 -13.95
N PRO A 27 -1.00 -20.63 -14.59
CA PRO A 27 -1.60 -19.81 -15.66
C PRO A 27 -1.88 -18.36 -15.22
N GLU A 28 -2.31 -18.15 -13.96
CA GLU A 28 -2.60 -16.82 -13.42
C GLU A 28 -1.38 -15.92 -13.40
N ILE A 29 -0.17 -16.48 -13.23
CA ILE A 29 1.09 -15.72 -13.25
C ILE A 29 1.41 -15.27 -14.68
N ALA A 30 1.19 -16.13 -15.66
CA ALA A 30 1.45 -15.81 -17.08
C ALA A 30 0.57 -14.65 -17.59
N GLU A 31 -0.62 -14.44 -17.00
CA GLU A 31 -1.53 -13.36 -17.34
C GLU A 31 -1.21 -12.03 -16.62
N LEU A 32 -0.32 -12.05 -15.63
CA LEU A 32 0.01 -10.83 -14.88
C LEU A 32 0.96 -9.95 -15.70
N THR A 33 0.69 -8.65 -15.65
CA THR A 33 1.63 -7.63 -16.11
C THR A 33 2.39 -7.10 -14.90
N ALA A 34 3.72 -7.07 -14.99
CA ALA A 34 4.55 -6.51 -13.94
C ALA A 34 4.18 -5.05 -13.67
N TYR A 35 4.10 -4.68 -12.40
CA TYR A 35 3.95 -3.28 -12.03
C TYR A 35 5.28 -2.55 -12.30
N VAL A 36 5.28 -1.67 -13.28
CA VAL A 36 6.42 -0.80 -13.60
C VAL A 36 6.02 0.63 -13.26
N PRO A 37 6.73 1.29 -12.34
CA PRO A 37 6.54 2.72 -12.09
C PRO A 37 6.75 3.51 -13.38
N HIS A 38 5.88 4.49 -13.66
CA HIS A 38 6.10 5.42 -14.76
C HIS A 38 7.16 6.44 -14.33
N ASP A 39 8.26 6.54 -15.05
CA ASP A 39 9.38 7.43 -14.72
C ASP A 39 9.88 8.12 -16.00
N PRO A 40 9.10 9.06 -16.56
CA PRO A 40 9.47 9.76 -17.78
C PRO A 40 10.68 10.69 -17.54
N PRO A 41 11.52 10.91 -18.55
CA PRO A 41 12.68 11.81 -18.43
C PRO A 41 12.24 13.26 -18.17
N GLY A 42 13.08 14.03 -17.47
CA GLY A 42 12.87 15.47 -17.24
C GLY A 42 11.97 15.79 -16.04
N ILE A 43 11.54 14.81 -15.27
CA ILE A 43 10.77 15.05 -14.05
C ILE A 43 11.66 15.67 -12.97
N ARG A 44 11.19 16.78 -12.40
CA ARG A 44 11.82 17.50 -11.29
C ARG A 44 10.98 17.45 -10.01
N ILE A 45 9.66 17.27 -10.14
CA ILE A 45 8.70 17.23 -9.02
C ILE A 45 7.90 15.91 -9.11
N LYS A 46 8.06 15.03 -8.11
CA LYS A 46 7.39 13.72 -8.05
C LYS A 46 6.27 13.73 -7.03
N LEU A 47 5.03 13.77 -7.51
CA LEU A 47 3.80 13.78 -6.72
C LEU A 47 2.90 12.57 -7.06
N ASP A 48 3.50 11.43 -7.42
CA ASP A 48 2.80 10.24 -7.94
C ASP A 48 2.76 9.05 -6.99
N ALA A 49 3.70 8.96 -6.01
CA ALA A 49 3.93 7.75 -5.21
C ALA A 49 3.37 7.82 -3.78
N ASN A 50 2.72 8.90 -3.39
CA ASN A 50 2.23 9.12 -2.02
C ASN A 50 3.36 9.05 -0.98
N GLU A 51 4.55 9.48 -1.36
CA GLU A 51 5.68 9.66 -0.44
C GLU A 51 5.49 10.98 0.33
N ALA A 52 5.83 10.99 1.61
CA ALA A 52 5.88 12.24 2.36
C ALA A 52 7.07 13.10 1.88
N PRO A 53 6.92 14.44 1.83
CA PRO A 53 8.05 15.30 1.52
C PRO A 53 9.16 15.17 2.59
N PRO A 54 10.41 15.56 2.27
CA PRO A 54 11.48 15.57 3.24
C PRO A 54 11.11 16.33 4.52
N SER A 55 11.49 15.79 5.68
CA SER A 55 11.27 16.46 6.96
C SER A 55 11.99 17.80 7.02
N ALA A 56 11.32 18.80 7.57
CA ALA A 56 11.97 20.08 7.88
C ALA A 56 12.94 19.99 9.08
N SER A 57 12.78 18.97 9.94
CA SER A 57 13.63 18.73 11.10
C SER A 57 14.76 17.73 10.77
N PRO A 58 16.00 17.96 11.22
CA PRO A 58 17.07 16.99 11.09
C PRO A 58 16.92 15.77 12.03
N ALA A 59 16.06 15.86 13.06
CA ALA A 59 15.97 14.91 14.15
C ALA A 59 15.69 13.47 13.68
N ILE A 60 14.79 13.30 12.67
CA ILE A 60 14.49 11.97 12.12
C ILE A 60 15.75 11.35 11.49
N ARG A 61 16.48 12.13 10.68
CA ARG A 61 17.72 11.67 10.06
C ARG A 61 18.80 11.37 11.08
N GLU A 62 18.96 12.23 12.09
CA GLU A 62 19.95 12.06 13.15
C GLU A 62 19.66 10.81 14.01
N ALA A 63 18.40 10.57 14.38
CA ALA A 63 17.99 9.37 15.09
C ALA A 63 18.34 8.10 14.30
N VAL A 64 18.00 8.09 12.99
CA VAL A 64 18.34 6.98 12.09
C VAL A 64 19.84 6.76 11.98
N VAL A 65 20.63 7.81 11.76
CA VAL A 65 22.10 7.71 11.63
C VAL A 65 22.73 7.18 12.91
N ARG A 66 22.34 7.69 14.09
CA ARG A 66 22.83 7.18 15.39
C ARG A 66 22.50 5.70 15.57
N ALA A 67 21.26 5.30 15.31
CA ALA A 67 20.83 3.91 15.48
C ALA A 67 21.56 2.96 14.54
N VAL A 68 21.74 3.34 13.28
CA VAL A 68 22.42 2.52 12.26
C VAL A 68 23.93 2.41 12.52
N SER A 69 24.58 3.46 13.03
CA SER A 69 26.01 3.44 13.34
C SER A 69 26.38 2.45 14.47
N GLY A 70 25.42 2.08 15.31
CA GLY A 70 25.59 1.08 16.38
C GLY A 70 25.24 -0.35 15.98
N VAL A 71 24.90 -0.60 14.71
CA VAL A 71 24.51 -1.95 14.25
C VAL A 71 25.71 -2.86 14.04
N ALA A 72 25.63 -4.07 14.58
CA ALA A 72 26.58 -5.15 14.30
C ALA A 72 26.23 -5.84 12.97
N PHE A 73 26.88 -5.43 11.88
CA PHE A 73 26.56 -5.89 10.52
C PHE A 73 26.87 -7.37 10.28
N GLU A 74 27.72 -7.97 11.09
CA GLU A 74 28.09 -9.40 11.02
C GLU A 74 27.09 -10.32 11.74
N ARG A 75 26.01 -9.76 12.31
CA ARG A 75 25.00 -10.52 13.05
C ARG A 75 23.64 -10.46 12.35
N TYR A 76 22.91 -11.57 12.45
CA TYR A 76 21.49 -11.59 12.07
C TYR A 76 20.66 -10.70 12.99
N PRO A 77 19.56 -10.14 12.50
CA PRO A 77 18.64 -9.33 13.30
C PRO A 77 17.91 -10.16 14.38
N ASP A 78 17.25 -9.47 15.31
CA ASP A 78 16.28 -10.13 16.18
C ASP A 78 15.13 -10.70 15.34
N PRO A 79 14.93 -12.04 15.34
CA PRO A 79 13.90 -12.67 14.51
C PRO A 79 12.47 -12.27 14.92
N ARG A 80 12.30 -11.80 16.15
CA ARG A 80 11.00 -11.35 16.68
C ARG A 80 10.80 -9.83 16.54
N ALA A 81 11.86 -9.08 16.20
CA ALA A 81 11.88 -7.62 16.18
C ALA A 81 11.29 -7.02 17.48
N THR A 82 11.70 -7.57 18.63
CA THR A 82 11.08 -7.32 19.94
C THR A 82 11.03 -5.84 20.29
N ARG A 83 12.17 -5.13 20.22
CA ARG A 83 12.23 -3.69 20.51
C ARG A 83 11.34 -2.87 19.56
N LEU A 84 11.28 -3.24 18.28
CA LEU A 84 10.44 -2.56 17.31
C LEU A 84 8.94 -2.78 17.63
N LYS A 85 8.53 -4.01 17.97
CA LYS A 85 7.16 -4.30 18.42
C LYS A 85 6.79 -3.49 19.65
N GLU A 86 7.68 -3.41 20.64
CA GLU A 86 7.47 -2.58 21.83
C GLU A 86 7.35 -1.09 21.52
N ALA A 87 8.19 -0.57 20.60
CA ALA A 87 8.11 0.82 20.16
C ALA A 87 6.78 1.12 19.45
N ILE A 88 6.33 0.21 18.56
CA ILE A 88 5.01 0.31 17.92
C ILE A 88 3.89 0.25 18.98
N SER A 89 3.96 -0.70 19.91
CA SER A 89 3.00 -0.85 21.01
C SER A 89 2.85 0.43 21.82
N ARG A 90 3.97 1.05 22.23
CA ARG A 90 3.95 2.34 22.97
C ARG A 90 3.27 3.46 22.20
N ARG A 91 3.37 3.48 20.87
CA ARG A 91 2.77 4.54 20.02
C ARG A 91 1.32 4.29 19.65
N THR A 92 0.95 3.02 19.50
CA THR A 92 -0.39 2.65 19.02
C THR A 92 -1.31 2.12 20.11
N GLY A 93 -0.77 1.70 21.24
CA GLY A 93 -1.50 0.97 22.27
C GLY A 93 -1.81 -0.48 21.90
N ALA A 94 -1.23 -1.01 20.81
CA ALA A 94 -1.42 -2.39 20.39
C ALA A 94 -0.66 -3.35 21.33
N ASP A 95 -1.25 -4.51 21.64
CA ASP A 95 -0.51 -5.59 22.28
C ASP A 95 0.56 -6.12 21.34
N THR A 96 1.79 -6.32 21.84
CA THR A 96 2.91 -6.86 21.07
C THR A 96 2.63 -8.26 20.50
N ALA A 97 1.83 -9.07 21.21
CA ALA A 97 1.38 -10.38 20.73
C ALA A 97 0.40 -10.29 19.56
N ALA A 98 -0.30 -9.17 19.42
CA ALA A 98 -1.22 -8.90 18.32
C ALA A 98 -0.53 -8.34 17.07
N LEU A 99 0.81 -8.11 17.09
CA LEU A 99 1.55 -7.50 15.99
C LEU A 99 2.29 -8.53 15.15
N LEU A 100 1.98 -8.57 13.84
CA LEU A 100 2.76 -9.27 12.82
C LEU A 100 3.51 -8.25 11.98
N LEU A 101 4.84 -8.27 12.01
CA LEU A 101 5.68 -7.32 11.26
C LEU A 101 6.11 -7.86 9.90
N GLY A 102 6.19 -6.97 8.90
CA GLY A 102 6.65 -7.32 7.55
C GLY A 102 7.49 -6.22 6.89
N VAL A 103 8.17 -6.59 5.81
CA VAL A 103 8.91 -5.67 4.91
C VAL A 103 7.90 -4.81 4.14
N GLY A 104 7.39 -3.78 4.82
CA GLY A 104 6.21 -3.01 4.41
C GLY A 104 4.92 -3.81 4.60
N SER A 105 3.79 -3.15 4.36
CA SER A 105 2.48 -3.80 4.32
C SER A 105 2.35 -4.85 3.22
N ASP A 106 3.16 -4.75 2.17
CA ASP A 106 3.11 -5.68 1.03
C ASP A 106 3.48 -7.12 1.43
N GLU A 107 4.51 -7.32 2.27
CA GLU A 107 4.85 -8.66 2.80
C GLU A 107 3.73 -9.18 3.72
N VAL A 108 3.15 -8.31 4.54
CA VAL A 108 2.02 -8.70 5.41
C VAL A 108 0.82 -9.17 4.59
N ILE A 109 0.49 -8.47 3.49
CA ILE A 109 -0.55 -8.89 2.54
C ILE A 109 -0.21 -10.29 1.97
N SER A 110 1.04 -10.52 1.57
CA SER A 110 1.49 -11.81 1.05
C SER A 110 1.39 -12.93 2.08
N LEU A 111 1.75 -12.67 3.34
CA LEU A 111 1.60 -13.62 4.44
C LEU A 111 0.14 -13.96 4.71
N LEU A 112 -0.75 -12.97 4.73
CA LEU A 112 -2.20 -13.19 4.86
C LEU A 112 -2.75 -14.05 3.74
N LEU A 113 -2.40 -13.75 2.49
CA LEU A 113 -2.82 -14.51 1.31
C LEU A 113 -2.29 -15.95 1.34
N THR A 114 -1.07 -16.15 1.84
CA THR A 114 -0.50 -17.49 1.99
C THR A 114 -1.20 -18.27 3.10
N ALA A 115 -1.39 -17.66 4.27
CA ALA A 115 -1.98 -18.34 5.44
C ALA A 115 -3.47 -18.66 5.25
N LEU A 116 -4.22 -17.74 4.64
CA LEU A 116 -5.67 -17.84 4.48
C LEU A 116 -6.07 -18.42 3.10
N ALA A 117 -5.23 -19.28 2.53
CA ALA A 117 -5.38 -19.83 1.18
C ALA A 117 -6.28 -21.07 1.09
N ARG A 118 -6.93 -21.51 2.17
CA ARG A 118 -7.84 -22.67 2.11
C ARG A 118 -9.14 -22.29 1.42
N PRO A 119 -9.51 -22.90 0.26
CA PRO A 119 -10.78 -22.64 -0.40
C PRO A 119 -11.95 -22.92 0.57
N ARG A 120 -12.95 -22.05 0.55
CA ARG A 120 -14.14 -22.20 1.39
C ARG A 120 -15.24 -22.93 0.65
N ASP A 121 -16.02 -23.71 1.39
CA ASP A 121 -17.13 -24.51 0.87
C ASP A 121 -16.66 -25.40 -0.32
N ARG A 122 -17.26 -25.26 -1.50
CA ARG A 122 -16.88 -25.97 -2.72
C ARG A 122 -16.19 -25.08 -3.75
N ALA A 123 -15.67 -23.91 -3.33
CA ALA A 123 -14.97 -23.03 -4.24
C ALA A 123 -13.70 -23.72 -4.79
N PRO A 124 -13.36 -23.55 -6.08
CA PRO A 124 -12.16 -24.17 -6.65
C PRO A 124 -10.87 -23.52 -6.15
N GLN A 125 -10.94 -22.30 -5.64
CA GLN A 125 -9.81 -21.50 -5.13
C GLN A 125 -10.28 -20.54 -4.04
N PRO A 126 -9.36 -20.07 -3.16
CA PRO A 126 -9.71 -19.07 -2.16
C PRO A 126 -10.09 -17.75 -2.82
N VAL A 127 -10.90 -16.95 -2.16
CA VAL A 127 -11.45 -15.70 -2.68
C VAL A 127 -10.96 -14.51 -1.86
N VAL A 128 -10.57 -13.45 -2.52
CA VAL A 128 -10.31 -12.12 -1.94
C VAL A 128 -11.31 -11.13 -2.51
N LEU A 129 -12.00 -10.39 -1.65
CA LEU A 129 -12.91 -9.34 -2.06
C LEU A 129 -12.32 -7.98 -1.74
N THR A 130 -12.51 -7.01 -2.65
CA THR A 130 -12.08 -5.63 -2.43
C THR A 130 -13.00 -4.65 -3.15
N PRO A 131 -13.37 -3.51 -2.53
CA PRO A 131 -14.03 -2.41 -3.25
C PRO A 131 -13.07 -1.79 -4.26
N THR A 132 -13.60 -1.22 -5.37
CA THR A 132 -12.79 -0.60 -6.41
C THR A 132 -13.34 0.74 -6.88
N PRO A 133 -12.45 1.72 -7.21
CA PRO A 133 -10.98 1.61 -7.23
C PRO A 133 -10.36 1.58 -5.84
N THR A 134 -9.30 0.79 -5.68
CA THR A 134 -8.50 0.72 -4.46
C THR A 134 -7.04 0.40 -4.77
N PHE A 135 -6.24 0.08 -3.76
CA PHE A 135 -4.82 -0.28 -3.92
C PHE A 135 -4.67 -1.53 -4.80
N ALA A 136 -4.04 -1.36 -5.96
CA ALA A 136 -3.96 -2.40 -6.99
C ALA A 136 -3.28 -3.70 -6.52
N MET A 137 -2.42 -3.61 -5.49
CA MET A 137 -1.69 -4.78 -4.99
C MET A 137 -2.61 -5.80 -4.32
N TYR A 138 -3.78 -5.44 -3.80
CA TYR A 138 -4.72 -6.45 -3.31
C TYR A 138 -5.08 -7.44 -4.41
N ARG A 139 -5.48 -6.95 -5.58
CA ARG A 139 -5.83 -7.78 -6.74
C ARG A 139 -4.62 -8.52 -7.32
N LEU A 140 -3.50 -7.81 -7.49
CA LEU A 140 -2.29 -8.39 -8.10
C LEU A 140 -1.70 -9.47 -7.21
N SER A 141 -1.56 -9.21 -5.90
CA SER A 141 -1.04 -10.19 -4.94
C SER A 141 -2.00 -11.36 -4.76
N ALA A 142 -3.33 -11.13 -4.72
CA ALA A 142 -4.33 -12.19 -4.67
C ALA A 142 -4.16 -13.18 -5.83
N ARG A 143 -4.09 -12.69 -7.08
CA ARG A 143 -3.82 -13.54 -8.27
C ARG A 143 -2.46 -14.25 -8.15
N GLY A 144 -1.42 -13.51 -7.75
CA GLY A 144 -0.08 -14.05 -7.55
C GLY A 144 -0.03 -15.19 -6.53
N HIS A 145 -0.92 -15.24 -5.55
CA HIS A 145 -1.04 -16.30 -4.55
C HIS A 145 -2.13 -17.34 -4.86
N GLY A 146 -2.77 -17.26 -6.04
CA GLY A 146 -3.77 -18.24 -6.47
C GLY A 146 -5.17 -17.99 -5.89
N HIS A 147 -5.43 -16.80 -5.39
CA HIS A 147 -6.78 -16.39 -4.99
C HIS A 147 -7.54 -15.80 -6.17
N LYS A 148 -8.85 -15.99 -6.18
CA LYS A 148 -9.78 -15.30 -7.07
C LYS A 148 -10.09 -13.91 -6.52
N PRO A 149 -9.69 -12.80 -7.17
CA PRO A 149 -10.15 -11.49 -6.77
C PRO A 149 -11.61 -11.27 -7.19
N VAL A 150 -12.40 -10.73 -6.28
CA VAL A 150 -13.75 -10.23 -6.50
C VAL A 150 -13.75 -8.74 -6.23
N GLU A 151 -14.08 -7.96 -7.23
CA GLU A 151 -14.06 -6.50 -7.18
C GLU A 151 -15.49 -5.95 -7.13
N VAL A 152 -15.78 -5.09 -6.15
CA VAL A 152 -17.09 -4.44 -5.98
C VAL A 152 -16.92 -2.95 -6.21
N PRO A 153 -17.62 -2.33 -7.17
CA PRO A 153 -17.50 -0.89 -7.40
C PRO A 153 -17.90 -0.07 -6.17
N LEU A 154 -17.11 0.96 -5.84
CA LEU A 154 -17.52 2.02 -4.93
C LEU A 154 -18.68 2.82 -5.51
N ASP A 155 -19.50 3.43 -4.66
CA ASP A 155 -20.64 4.27 -5.06
C ASP A 155 -20.19 5.55 -5.80
N ALA A 156 -21.14 6.42 -6.15
CA ALA A 156 -20.88 7.66 -6.87
C ALA A 156 -20.00 8.65 -6.08
N THR A 157 -19.98 8.54 -4.76
CA THR A 157 -19.20 9.39 -3.84
C THR A 157 -17.87 8.79 -3.42
N TRP A 158 -17.49 7.66 -3.99
CA TRP A 158 -16.30 6.86 -3.64
C TRP A 158 -16.38 6.22 -2.25
N ASP A 159 -17.59 5.97 -1.76
CA ASP A 159 -17.83 5.23 -0.52
C ASP A 159 -18.29 3.80 -0.82
N LEU A 160 -18.38 2.96 0.22
CA LEU A 160 -18.84 1.58 0.09
C LEU A 160 -20.30 1.50 -0.35
N ASP A 161 -20.56 0.76 -1.42
CA ASP A 161 -21.92 0.26 -1.69
C ASP A 161 -22.15 -0.95 -0.78
N VAL A 162 -22.78 -0.69 0.35
CA VAL A 162 -23.01 -1.70 1.41
C VAL A 162 -23.83 -2.88 0.90
N ALA A 163 -24.92 -2.59 0.16
CA ALA A 163 -25.82 -3.64 -0.33
C ALA A 163 -25.09 -4.57 -1.32
N MET A 164 -24.37 -3.98 -2.28
CA MET A 164 -23.62 -4.75 -3.26
C MET A 164 -22.46 -5.50 -2.62
N THR A 165 -21.75 -4.88 -1.67
CA THR A 165 -20.61 -5.52 -0.98
C THR A 165 -21.05 -6.70 -0.12
N LYS A 166 -22.12 -6.54 0.66
CA LYS A 166 -22.70 -7.64 1.48
C LYS A 166 -23.17 -8.80 0.60
N ARG A 167 -23.86 -8.49 -0.50
CA ARG A 167 -24.29 -9.52 -1.45
C ARG A 167 -23.09 -10.26 -2.05
N ALA A 168 -22.04 -9.56 -2.40
CA ALA A 168 -20.81 -10.19 -2.91
C ALA A 168 -20.14 -11.09 -1.85
N ILE A 169 -20.09 -10.65 -0.58
CA ILE A 169 -19.60 -11.48 0.54
C ILE A 169 -20.44 -12.76 0.67
N GLU A 170 -21.76 -12.63 0.68
CA GLU A 170 -22.68 -13.76 0.79
C GLU A 170 -22.51 -14.77 -0.37
N MET A 171 -22.44 -14.27 -1.60
CA MET A 171 -22.36 -15.12 -2.80
C MET A 171 -21.00 -15.78 -2.99
N THR A 172 -19.90 -15.10 -2.62
CA THR A 172 -18.53 -15.54 -2.93
C THR A 172 -17.81 -16.12 -1.73
N ARG A 173 -18.32 -15.89 -0.50
CA ARG A 173 -17.73 -16.37 0.74
C ARG A 173 -16.22 -16.16 0.81
N PRO A 174 -15.75 -14.91 0.71
CA PRO A 174 -14.32 -14.63 0.60
C PRO A 174 -13.57 -15.10 1.86
N ASN A 175 -12.30 -15.43 1.68
CA ASN A 175 -11.38 -15.68 2.79
C ASN A 175 -10.98 -14.36 3.45
N ILE A 176 -10.74 -13.34 2.61
CA ILE A 176 -10.26 -12.02 3.04
C ILE A 176 -11.06 -10.94 2.31
N VAL A 177 -11.42 -9.89 3.05
CA VAL A 177 -11.92 -8.62 2.50
C VAL A 177 -10.91 -7.53 2.84
N PHE A 178 -10.31 -6.86 1.83
CA PHE A 178 -9.45 -5.70 2.04
C PHE A 178 -10.24 -4.40 1.89
N LEU A 179 -10.14 -3.52 2.88
CA LEU A 179 -10.89 -2.27 3.00
C LEU A 179 -9.92 -1.14 3.37
N ALA A 180 -9.36 -0.45 2.38
CA ALA A 180 -8.46 0.68 2.64
C ALA A 180 -9.23 1.92 3.12
N SER A 181 -8.92 2.42 4.30
CA SER A 181 -9.57 3.60 4.87
C SER A 181 -8.62 4.41 5.76
N PRO A 182 -8.06 5.52 5.25
CA PRO A 182 -8.34 6.21 3.97
C PRO A 182 -7.99 5.39 2.73
N ASN A 183 -8.87 5.45 1.71
CA ASN A 183 -8.70 4.65 0.50
C ASN A 183 -7.69 5.26 -0.48
N ASN A 184 -6.90 4.44 -1.11
CA ASN A 184 -6.05 4.80 -2.24
C ASN A 184 -6.64 4.16 -3.52
N PRO A 185 -7.09 4.94 -4.55
CA PRO A 185 -6.62 6.31 -4.83
C PRO A 185 -7.54 7.45 -4.41
N THR A 186 -8.70 7.21 -3.82
CA THR A 186 -9.75 8.23 -3.67
C THR A 186 -9.52 9.19 -2.50
N GLY A 187 -8.63 8.84 -1.55
CA GLY A 187 -8.18 9.68 -0.43
C GLY A 187 -9.16 9.78 0.74
N ASN A 188 -10.42 9.49 0.54
CA ASN A 188 -11.45 9.57 1.58
C ASN A 188 -11.43 8.35 2.49
N ARG A 189 -11.88 8.53 3.72
CA ARG A 189 -12.32 7.42 4.58
C ARG A 189 -13.69 6.93 4.12
N TYR A 190 -13.93 5.64 4.25
CA TYR A 190 -15.30 5.14 4.18
C TYR A 190 -16.11 5.62 5.39
N THR A 191 -17.39 5.86 5.21
CA THR A 191 -18.32 6.17 6.31
C THR A 191 -18.23 5.04 7.36
N LYS A 192 -18.02 5.40 8.62
CA LYS A 192 -17.78 4.43 9.71
C LYS A 192 -18.91 3.40 9.83
N GLU A 193 -20.15 3.85 9.71
CA GLU A 193 -21.34 3.01 9.78
C GLU A 193 -21.37 1.99 8.64
N ARG A 194 -21.09 2.44 7.40
CA ARG A 194 -21.02 1.57 6.22
C ARG A 194 -19.89 0.56 6.33
N LEU A 195 -18.71 1.01 6.75
CA LEU A 195 -17.56 0.15 6.96
C LEU A 195 -17.86 -0.93 8.02
N ARG A 196 -18.46 -0.51 9.15
CA ARG A 196 -18.86 -1.43 10.23
C ARG A 196 -19.88 -2.45 9.77
N GLU A 197 -20.87 -2.02 8.98
CA GLU A 197 -21.90 -2.92 8.43
C GLU A 197 -21.30 -3.97 7.48
N VAL A 198 -20.31 -3.58 6.69
CA VAL A 198 -19.61 -4.51 5.78
C VAL A 198 -18.75 -5.52 6.55
N VAL A 199 -17.94 -5.09 7.53
CA VAL A 199 -17.08 -6.01 8.29
C VAL A 199 -17.87 -6.94 9.21
N ALA A 200 -19.07 -6.53 9.61
CA ALA A 200 -19.99 -7.35 10.42
C ALA A 200 -20.87 -8.29 9.58
N ALA A 201 -20.80 -8.24 8.25
CA ALA A 201 -21.69 -8.99 7.36
C ALA A 201 -21.53 -10.51 7.47
N ASP A 202 -20.31 -10.99 7.70
CA ASP A 202 -20.01 -12.41 7.90
C ASP A 202 -18.81 -12.55 8.86
N SER A 203 -19.08 -12.99 10.09
CA SER A 203 -18.06 -13.19 11.13
C SER A 203 -17.05 -14.31 10.84
N SER A 204 -17.23 -15.08 9.79
CA SER A 204 -16.31 -16.11 9.34
C SER A 204 -15.32 -15.62 8.26
N VAL A 205 -15.42 -14.35 7.85
CA VAL A 205 -14.54 -13.71 6.89
C VAL A 205 -13.51 -12.83 7.63
N PHE A 206 -12.25 -12.93 7.26
CA PHE A 206 -11.24 -12.04 7.82
C PHE A 206 -11.24 -10.70 7.06
N SER A 207 -11.59 -9.63 7.76
CA SER A 207 -11.63 -8.28 7.19
C SER A 207 -10.35 -7.52 7.57
N VAL A 208 -9.62 -7.01 6.59
CA VAL A 208 -8.43 -6.18 6.79
C VAL A 208 -8.79 -4.73 6.50
N ILE A 209 -8.81 -3.90 7.54
CA ILE A 209 -8.90 -2.45 7.38
C ILE A 209 -7.48 -1.94 7.21
N ASP A 210 -7.15 -1.48 6.00
CA ASP A 210 -5.84 -0.93 5.69
C ASP A 210 -5.81 0.55 6.05
N GLU A 211 -5.10 0.86 7.12
CA GLU A 211 -4.89 2.17 7.69
C GLU A 211 -3.53 2.78 7.30
N ALA A 212 -2.98 2.47 6.12
CA ALA A 212 -1.68 3.00 5.68
C ALA A 212 -1.60 4.53 5.69
N TYR A 213 -2.74 5.23 5.64
CA TYR A 213 -2.81 6.70 5.64
C TYR A 213 -3.46 7.27 6.90
N VAL A 214 -3.70 6.47 7.93
CA VAL A 214 -4.46 6.87 9.12
C VAL A 214 -3.82 8.03 9.89
N ASP A 215 -2.50 8.19 9.80
CA ASP A 215 -1.79 9.27 10.48
C ASP A 215 -2.19 10.67 9.94
N TYR A 216 -2.78 10.75 8.73
CA TYR A 216 -3.32 11.99 8.15
C TYR A 216 -4.82 12.18 8.39
N ALA A 217 -5.46 11.25 9.09
CA ALA A 217 -6.89 11.20 9.36
C ALA A 217 -7.20 11.45 10.85
N ASP A 218 -8.48 11.54 11.17
CA ASP A 218 -8.95 11.66 12.55
C ASP A 218 -9.02 10.30 13.24
N GLY A 219 -7.86 9.80 13.65
CA GLY A 219 -7.70 8.59 14.46
C GLY A 219 -7.94 7.26 13.77
N SER A 220 -7.52 6.18 14.43
CA SER A 220 -7.63 4.79 14.00
C SER A 220 -8.94 4.16 14.47
N LEU A 221 -9.40 3.16 13.74
CA LEU A 221 -10.56 2.33 14.10
C LEU A 221 -10.16 1.07 14.88
N ARG A 222 -8.90 0.94 15.30
CA ARG A 222 -8.34 -0.27 15.94
C ARG A 222 -9.13 -0.79 17.14
N ALA A 223 -9.83 0.09 17.87
CA ALA A 223 -10.69 -0.31 18.98
C ALA A 223 -11.80 -1.30 18.58
N TRP A 224 -12.19 -1.34 17.30
CA TRP A 224 -13.18 -2.30 16.80
C TRP A 224 -12.74 -3.76 16.95
N ARG A 225 -11.43 -4.02 17.06
CA ARG A 225 -10.88 -5.37 17.25
C ARG A 225 -11.39 -6.03 18.54
N GLU A 226 -11.71 -5.24 19.58
CA GLU A 226 -12.23 -5.74 20.83
C GLU A 226 -13.63 -6.36 20.68
N GLU A 227 -14.42 -5.83 19.73
CA GLU A 227 -15.79 -6.31 19.46
C GLU A 227 -15.84 -7.23 18.22
N LEU A 228 -14.88 -7.11 17.30
CA LEU A 228 -14.83 -7.78 16.01
C LEU A 228 -13.50 -8.53 15.85
N PRO A 229 -13.35 -9.71 16.43
CA PRO A 229 -12.06 -10.45 16.44
C PRO A 229 -11.58 -10.88 15.05
N THR A 230 -12.48 -10.92 14.06
CA THR A 230 -12.13 -11.21 12.65
C THR A 230 -11.73 -9.96 11.84
N VAL A 231 -11.48 -8.84 12.52
CA VAL A 231 -10.97 -7.62 11.90
C VAL A 231 -9.50 -7.43 12.27
N GLY A 232 -8.65 -7.24 11.26
CA GLY A 232 -7.25 -6.84 11.42
C GLY A 232 -7.02 -5.44 10.84
N PHE A 233 -6.02 -4.74 11.40
CA PHE A 233 -5.61 -3.39 10.99
C PHE A 233 -4.21 -3.44 10.40
N LEU A 234 -4.09 -3.08 9.13
CA LEU A 234 -2.81 -3.04 8.41
C LEU A 234 -2.27 -1.61 8.44
N ARG A 235 -1.01 -1.44 8.86
CA ARG A 235 -0.35 -0.14 8.96
C ARG A 235 1.08 -0.17 8.43
N THR A 236 1.66 1.01 8.19
CA THR A 236 3.02 1.13 7.66
C THR A 236 3.66 2.46 8.06
N LEU A 237 4.98 2.46 8.22
CA LEU A 237 5.77 3.70 8.35
C LEU A 237 6.08 4.35 6.99
N SER A 238 5.74 3.69 5.87
CA SER A 238 6.10 4.17 4.53
C SER A 238 5.48 5.50 4.16
N LYS A 239 4.36 5.88 4.77
CA LYS A 239 3.62 7.10 4.40
C LYS A 239 3.92 8.33 5.24
N ILE A 240 4.68 8.17 6.33
CA ILE A 240 5.01 9.22 7.29
C ILE A 240 6.49 9.65 7.25
N GLY A 241 7.13 9.56 6.08
CA GLY A 241 8.46 10.11 5.84
C GLY A 241 9.64 9.13 5.96
N VAL A 242 9.37 7.84 6.22
CA VAL A 242 10.42 6.80 6.38
C VAL A 242 10.15 5.57 5.51
N ALA A 243 9.68 5.78 4.29
CA ALA A 243 9.35 4.73 3.32
C ALA A 243 10.53 3.77 3.04
N ALA A 244 11.75 4.27 3.05
CA ALA A 244 12.97 3.48 2.81
C ALA A 244 13.22 2.40 3.86
N LEU A 245 12.66 2.52 5.08
CA LEU A 245 12.83 1.55 6.15
C LEU A 245 12.02 0.26 5.92
N ARG A 246 11.04 0.30 5.03
CA ARG A 246 10.23 -0.88 4.67
C ARG A 246 9.62 -1.58 5.89
N VAL A 247 8.99 -0.84 6.79
CA VAL A 247 8.31 -1.41 7.97
C VAL A 247 6.81 -1.24 7.84
N GLY A 248 6.10 -2.35 7.93
CA GLY A 248 4.64 -2.43 8.04
C GLY A 248 4.24 -3.51 9.03
N TRP A 249 3.00 -3.48 9.48
CA TRP A 249 2.49 -4.48 10.41
C TRP A 249 0.98 -4.66 10.28
N LEU A 250 0.53 -5.86 10.66
CA LEU A 250 -0.86 -6.17 10.97
C LEU A 250 -1.03 -6.15 12.49
N GLU A 251 -2.10 -5.54 12.96
CA GLU A 251 -2.64 -5.76 14.29
C GLU A 251 -3.91 -6.62 14.17
N ALA A 252 -3.89 -7.84 14.71
CA ALA A 252 -5.01 -8.78 14.65
C ALA A 252 -5.12 -9.60 15.94
N ASP A 253 -6.04 -10.56 15.97
CA ASP A 253 -6.15 -11.51 17.07
C ASP A 253 -4.81 -12.23 17.31
N PRO A 254 -4.29 -12.28 18.55
CA PRO A 254 -2.99 -12.89 18.85
C PRO A 254 -2.86 -14.35 18.39
N ALA A 255 -3.94 -15.15 18.48
CA ALA A 255 -3.90 -16.53 18.02
C ALA A 255 -3.74 -16.63 16.49
N LEU A 256 -4.39 -15.73 15.74
CA LEU A 256 -4.20 -15.65 14.29
C LEU A 256 -2.79 -15.16 13.94
N VAL A 257 -2.27 -14.17 14.66
CA VAL A 257 -0.90 -13.65 14.46
C VAL A 257 0.11 -14.76 14.71
N GLU A 258 -0.03 -15.56 15.77
CA GLU A 258 0.86 -16.70 16.07
C GLU A 258 0.88 -17.72 14.92
N GLU A 259 -0.28 -18.04 14.35
CA GLU A 259 -0.37 -18.98 13.22
C GLU A 259 0.28 -18.43 11.95
N ILE A 260 0.06 -17.15 11.64
CA ILE A 260 0.67 -16.52 10.47
C ILE A 260 2.19 -16.33 10.65
N ASP A 261 2.65 -16.05 11.87
CA ASP A 261 4.07 -15.86 12.16
C ASP A 261 4.92 -17.13 11.86
N LYS A 262 4.31 -18.32 11.88
CA LYS A 262 4.99 -19.59 11.52
C LYS A 262 5.48 -19.65 10.08
N ILE A 263 4.86 -18.90 9.17
CA ILE A 263 5.25 -18.85 7.74
C ILE A 263 6.04 -17.60 7.38
N ARG A 264 6.17 -16.65 8.29
CA ARG A 264 7.04 -15.50 8.11
C ARG A 264 8.50 -15.95 8.11
N LEU A 265 9.28 -15.52 7.12
CA LEU A 265 10.68 -15.84 7.06
C LEU A 265 11.41 -15.25 8.29
N PRO A 266 12.24 -16.04 8.98
CA PRO A 266 13.06 -15.50 10.05
C PRO A 266 13.98 -14.42 9.47
N TYR A 267 14.21 -13.35 10.27
CA TYR A 267 15.08 -12.25 9.86
C TYR A 267 14.57 -11.43 8.64
N ASN A 268 13.28 -11.46 8.34
CA ASN A 268 12.68 -10.70 7.24
C ASN A 268 12.99 -9.20 7.33
N LEU A 269 12.93 -8.60 8.52
CA LEU A 269 13.32 -7.21 8.77
C LEU A 269 14.81 -7.16 9.14
N SER A 270 15.60 -6.44 8.34
CA SER A 270 17.04 -6.27 8.61
C SER A 270 17.30 -5.55 9.94
N THR A 271 18.48 -5.78 10.54
CA THR A 271 18.91 -5.09 11.77
C THR A 271 18.87 -3.56 11.59
N VAL A 272 19.25 -3.08 10.40
CA VAL A 272 19.22 -1.65 10.05
C VAL A 272 17.79 -1.11 10.08
N ALA A 273 16.84 -1.82 9.45
CA ALA A 273 15.45 -1.41 9.44
C ALA A 273 14.83 -1.42 10.85
N GLN A 274 15.10 -2.46 11.63
CA GLN A 274 14.62 -2.55 13.02
C GLN A 274 15.18 -1.42 13.89
N ALA A 275 16.49 -1.19 13.85
CA ALA A 275 17.14 -0.14 14.64
C ALA A 275 16.66 1.26 14.26
N ALA A 276 16.64 1.56 12.95
CA ALA A 276 16.22 2.86 12.44
C ALA A 276 14.75 3.14 12.75
N ALA A 277 13.85 2.18 12.52
CA ALA A 277 12.43 2.36 12.78
C ALA A 277 12.16 2.53 14.29
N THR A 278 12.85 1.77 15.14
CA THR A 278 12.76 1.91 16.59
C THR A 278 13.18 3.31 17.02
N ALA A 279 14.33 3.80 16.53
CA ALA A 279 14.82 5.14 16.86
C ALA A 279 13.85 6.26 16.40
N VAL A 280 13.27 6.15 15.22
CA VAL A 280 12.25 7.11 14.76
C VAL A 280 11.05 7.12 15.70
N LEU A 281 10.55 5.96 16.10
CA LEU A 281 9.40 5.83 16.98
C LEU A 281 9.71 6.29 18.42
N GLU A 282 10.91 6.08 18.93
CA GLU A 282 11.28 6.41 20.30
C GLU A 282 11.78 7.86 20.44
N GLU A 283 12.60 8.34 19.51
CA GLU A 283 13.39 9.57 19.64
C GLU A 283 12.89 10.73 18.76
N ALA A 284 12.22 10.45 17.63
CA ALA A 284 11.84 11.46 16.64
C ALA A 284 10.33 11.45 16.28
N TRP A 285 9.50 10.81 17.09
CA TRP A 285 8.07 10.70 16.80
C TRP A 285 7.34 12.05 16.76
N GLU A 286 7.71 12.98 17.62
CA GLU A 286 7.12 14.33 17.62
C GLU A 286 7.43 15.10 16.34
N ASP A 287 8.62 14.87 15.74
CA ASP A 287 8.99 15.46 14.46
C ASP A 287 8.16 14.86 13.33
N VAL A 288 7.96 13.52 13.33
CA VAL A 288 7.04 12.85 12.40
C VAL A 288 5.63 13.42 12.51
N GLN A 289 5.10 13.62 13.71
CA GLN A 289 3.78 14.19 13.91
C GLN A 289 3.67 15.64 13.43
N ARG A 290 4.73 16.45 13.61
CA ARG A 290 4.79 17.82 13.05
C ARG A 290 4.76 17.82 11.52
N ASP A 291 5.51 16.92 10.89
CA ASP A 291 5.53 16.79 9.42
C ASP A 291 4.18 16.33 8.87
N VAL A 292 3.51 15.38 9.54
CA VAL A 292 2.15 14.95 9.22
C VAL A 292 1.16 16.12 9.35
N ALA A 293 1.20 16.86 10.46
CA ALA A 293 0.33 18.02 10.66
C ALA A 293 0.56 19.12 9.60
N ALA A 294 1.82 19.36 9.24
CA ALA A 294 2.16 20.29 8.17
C ALA A 294 1.63 19.81 6.79
N ALA A 295 1.69 18.51 6.50
CA ALA A 295 1.12 17.96 5.27
C ALA A 295 -0.42 18.08 5.25
N VAL A 296 -1.09 17.86 6.38
CA VAL A 296 -2.56 18.09 6.52
C VAL A 296 -2.92 19.55 6.26
N ALA A 297 -2.15 20.49 6.81
CA ALA A 297 -2.36 21.91 6.58
C ALA A 297 -2.17 22.30 5.10
N ARG A 298 -1.08 21.81 4.46
CA ARG A 298 -0.83 22.01 3.02
C ARG A 298 -1.94 21.38 2.16
N ARG A 299 -2.43 20.19 2.54
CA ARG A 299 -3.58 19.54 1.87
C ARG A 299 -4.78 20.47 1.81
N ALA A 300 -5.16 21.08 2.92
CA ALA A 300 -6.29 22.00 2.98
C ALA A 300 -6.11 23.23 2.09
N GLY A 301 -4.89 23.76 1.98
CA GLY A 301 -4.53 24.84 1.04
C GLY A 301 -4.70 24.41 -0.41
N LEU A 302 -4.06 23.30 -0.76
CA LEU A 302 -4.06 22.77 -2.13
C LEU A 302 -5.47 22.40 -2.63
N VAL A 303 -6.34 21.86 -1.75
CA VAL A 303 -7.76 21.61 -2.06
C VAL A 303 -8.45 22.89 -2.50
N ARG A 304 -8.29 24.00 -1.75
CA ARG A 304 -8.93 25.28 -2.08
C ARG A 304 -8.46 25.83 -3.43
N GLU A 305 -7.15 25.74 -3.68
CA GLU A 305 -6.54 26.26 -4.91
C GLU A 305 -6.97 25.48 -6.15
N ILE A 306 -6.98 24.15 -6.09
CA ILE A 306 -7.40 23.32 -7.21
C ILE A 306 -8.91 23.42 -7.44
N ALA A 307 -9.72 23.43 -6.37
CA ALA A 307 -11.17 23.55 -6.49
C ALA A 307 -11.63 24.91 -7.06
N ALA A 308 -10.77 25.94 -6.98
CA ALA A 308 -11.03 27.25 -7.60
C ALA A 308 -10.77 27.26 -9.13
N LEU A 309 -10.15 26.20 -9.68
CA LEU A 309 -9.89 26.10 -11.12
C LEU A 309 -11.16 25.65 -11.87
N PRO A 310 -11.47 26.23 -13.03
CA PRO A 310 -12.68 25.88 -13.79
C PRO A 310 -12.73 24.39 -14.14
N GLY A 311 -13.82 23.73 -13.73
CA GLY A 311 -14.11 22.34 -14.08
C GLY A 311 -13.31 21.27 -13.31
N PHE A 312 -12.38 21.65 -12.43
CA PHE A 312 -11.72 20.71 -11.53
C PHE A 312 -12.58 20.44 -10.30
N VAL A 313 -12.66 19.17 -9.88
CA VAL A 313 -13.37 18.76 -8.67
C VAL A 313 -12.44 17.95 -7.81
N VAL A 314 -12.30 18.31 -6.53
CA VAL A 314 -11.46 17.62 -5.56
C VAL A 314 -12.35 16.83 -4.61
N THR A 315 -12.13 15.52 -4.50
CA THR A 315 -12.76 14.69 -3.47
C THR A 315 -12.16 15.02 -2.10
N PRO A 316 -12.96 15.14 -1.03
CA PRO A 316 -12.44 15.26 0.33
C PRO A 316 -11.43 14.14 0.63
N SER A 317 -10.28 14.49 1.21
CA SER A 317 -9.20 13.54 1.48
C SER A 317 -8.78 13.55 2.93
N ASP A 318 -8.55 12.35 3.47
CA ASP A 318 -7.96 12.07 4.78
C ASP A 318 -6.57 11.42 4.64
N ALA A 319 -5.96 11.51 3.44
CA ALA A 319 -4.64 10.96 3.13
C ALA A 319 -3.61 12.07 2.82
N ASN A 320 -2.38 11.69 2.50
CA ASN A 320 -1.34 12.61 2.03
C ASN A 320 -1.38 12.87 0.51
N PHE A 321 -2.54 12.72 -0.11
CA PHE A 321 -2.77 12.97 -1.54
C PHE A 321 -4.22 13.42 -1.78
N LEU A 322 -4.48 13.94 -2.97
CA LEU A 322 -5.79 14.37 -3.44
C LEU A 322 -6.26 13.46 -4.58
N TRP A 323 -7.56 13.25 -4.66
CA TRP A 323 -8.25 12.66 -5.79
C TRP A 323 -8.97 13.75 -6.55
N VAL A 324 -8.49 14.03 -7.77
CA VAL A 324 -8.89 15.21 -8.54
C VAL A 324 -9.51 14.77 -9.86
N LYS A 325 -10.75 15.18 -10.09
CA LYS A 325 -11.39 15.06 -11.40
C LYS A 325 -11.04 16.29 -12.25
N THR A 326 -10.54 16.06 -13.45
CA THR A 326 -10.25 17.08 -14.46
C THR A 326 -11.50 17.47 -15.24
N PRO A 327 -11.53 18.64 -15.90
CA PRO A 327 -12.68 19.11 -16.71
C PRO A 327 -13.09 18.16 -17.85
N GLY A 328 -12.16 17.39 -18.36
CA GLY A 328 -12.33 16.39 -19.41
C GLY A 328 -11.45 15.16 -19.12
N PRO A 329 -11.08 14.37 -20.16
CA PRO A 329 -10.13 13.27 -19.98
C PRO A 329 -8.83 13.74 -19.31
N ALA A 330 -8.30 12.96 -18.37
CA ALA A 330 -7.11 13.36 -17.60
C ALA A 330 -5.80 13.28 -18.41
N ALA A 331 -5.78 12.58 -19.56
CA ALA A 331 -4.56 12.40 -20.35
C ALA A 331 -3.92 13.74 -20.79
N PRO A 332 -4.63 14.72 -21.41
CA PRO A 332 -4.01 15.98 -21.80
C PRO A 332 -3.47 16.79 -20.61
N VAL A 333 -4.16 16.75 -19.45
CA VAL A 333 -3.72 17.43 -18.24
C VAL A 333 -2.44 16.76 -17.70
N PHE A 334 -2.41 15.42 -17.68
CA PHE A 334 -1.27 14.64 -17.27
C PHE A 334 -0.04 14.91 -18.16
N ASP A 335 -0.21 14.88 -19.49
CA ASP A 335 0.87 15.11 -20.45
C ASP A 335 1.46 16.53 -20.32
N ALA A 336 0.59 17.53 -20.10
CA ALA A 336 1.02 18.91 -19.86
C ALA A 336 1.81 19.05 -18.53
N LEU A 337 1.38 18.38 -17.47
CA LEU A 337 2.14 18.35 -16.20
C LEU A 337 3.50 17.68 -16.38
N VAL A 338 3.57 16.57 -17.11
CA VAL A 338 4.84 15.88 -17.43
C VAL A 338 5.76 16.81 -18.23
N ALA A 339 5.22 17.52 -19.23
CA ALA A 339 6.00 18.51 -20.00
C ALA A 339 6.57 19.65 -19.12
N ASP A 340 5.85 20.03 -18.05
CA ASP A 340 6.34 20.98 -17.04
C ASP A 340 7.30 20.35 -16.01
N GLY A 341 7.60 19.05 -16.14
CA GLY A 341 8.48 18.31 -15.23
C GLY A 341 7.82 17.91 -13.91
N ILE A 342 6.48 17.80 -13.88
CA ILE A 342 5.68 17.43 -12.71
C ILE A 342 5.02 16.07 -12.97
N LEU A 343 5.34 15.06 -12.16
CA LEU A 343 4.74 13.74 -12.26
C LEU A 343 3.66 13.55 -11.19
N VAL A 344 2.44 13.26 -11.63
CA VAL A 344 1.30 12.83 -10.81
C VAL A 344 0.85 11.44 -11.25
N ARG A 345 -0.04 10.80 -10.52
CA ARG A 345 -0.61 9.52 -10.95
C ARG A 345 -1.90 9.73 -11.75
N SER A 346 -1.92 9.31 -13.00
CA SER A 346 -3.11 9.34 -13.85
C SER A 346 -3.80 7.99 -13.91
N PHE A 347 -5.15 8.02 -13.99
CA PHE A 347 -6.00 6.83 -14.13
C PHE A 347 -6.73 6.78 -15.47
N HIS A 348 -6.38 7.65 -16.41
CA HIS A 348 -7.06 7.75 -17.72
C HIS A 348 -7.10 6.42 -18.49
N ALA A 349 -6.02 5.61 -18.40
CA ALA A 349 -5.93 4.31 -19.07
C ALA A 349 -6.93 3.27 -18.52
N SER A 350 -7.49 3.47 -17.34
CA SER A 350 -8.51 2.58 -16.76
C SER A 350 -9.91 2.78 -17.36
N GLY A 351 -10.12 3.87 -18.09
CA GLY A 351 -11.40 4.17 -18.75
C GLY A 351 -12.55 4.48 -17.79
N GLY A 352 -13.77 4.57 -18.33
CA GLY A 352 -15.00 4.80 -17.56
C GLY A 352 -14.90 6.03 -16.67
N ARG A 353 -15.42 5.94 -15.44
CA ARG A 353 -15.38 7.04 -14.46
C ARG A 353 -13.98 7.43 -13.98
N LEU A 354 -12.96 6.62 -14.29
CA LEU A 354 -11.57 6.89 -13.94
C LEU A 354 -10.83 7.69 -15.02
N ALA A 355 -11.38 7.78 -16.23
CA ALA A 355 -10.73 8.44 -17.37
C ALA A 355 -10.39 9.92 -17.13
N ALA A 356 -11.10 10.59 -16.24
CA ALA A 356 -10.89 11.99 -15.88
C ALA A 356 -10.24 12.17 -14.50
N GLN A 357 -9.53 11.15 -13.97
CA GLN A 357 -9.05 11.17 -12.59
C GLN A 357 -7.52 11.22 -12.51
N LEU A 358 -7.05 12.09 -11.62
CA LEU A 358 -5.66 12.18 -11.19
C LEU A 358 -5.57 11.94 -9.68
N ARG A 359 -4.51 11.28 -9.22
CA ARG A 359 -4.11 11.28 -7.80
C ARG A 359 -2.84 12.11 -7.66
N ILE A 360 -2.87 13.08 -6.76
CA ILE A 360 -1.82 14.09 -6.59
C ILE A 360 -1.32 14.02 -5.15
N THR A 361 -0.07 13.64 -4.93
CA THR A 361 0.56 13.63 -3.61
C THR A 361 0.74 15.06 -3.09
N ILE A 362 0.62 15.27 -1.78
CA ILE A 362 0.89 16.54 -1.14
C ILE A 362 2.41 16.70 -0.99
N GLY A 363 2.98 17.61 -1.76
CA GLY A 363 4.41 17.94 -1.75
C GLY A 363 4.80 19.00 -0.69
N THR A 364 5.99 19.52 -0.84
CA THR A 364 6.43 20.75 -0.18
C THR A 364 5.59 21.94 -0.67
N GLU A 365 5.66 23.08 0.00
CA GLU A 365 5.00 24.30 -0.44
C GLU A 365 5.42 24.70 -1.86
N THR A 366 6.73 24.71 -2.14
CA THR A 366 7.27 25.03 -3.48
C THR A 366 6.78 24.07 -4.59
N GLU A 367 6.70 22.75 -4.28
CA GLU A 367 6.20 21.77 -5.24
C GLU A 367 4.70 21.94 -5.51
N ASN A 368 3.91 22.20 -4.45
CA ASN A 368 2.49 22.48 -4.59
C ASN A 368 2.21 23.76 -5.36
N ASP A 369 2.99 24.84 -5.11
CA ASP A 369 2.87 26.09 -5.85
C ASP A 369 3.18 25.92 -7.33
N ALA A 370 4.23 25.16 -7.67
CA ALA A 370 4.56 24.82 -9.05
C ALA A 370 3.46 24.03 -9.74
N LEU A 371 2.89 23.04 -9.04
CA LEU A 371 1.75 22.24 -9.51
C LEU A 371 0.54 23.15 -9.81
N VAL A 372 0.15 24.01 -8.86
CA VAL A 372 -1.00 24.92 -9.02
C VAL A 372 -0.76 25.92 -10.15
N ALA A 373 0.45 26.46 -10.29
CA ALA A 373 0.81 27.35 -11.40
C ALA A 373 0.66 26.65 -12.76
N SER A 374 1.08 25.38 -12.85
CA SER A 374 0.89 24.56 -14.06
C SER A 374 -0.58 24.33 -14.36
N LEU A 375 -1.36 23.85 -13.36
CA LEU A 375 -2.80 23.59 -13.51
C LEU A 375 -3.57 24.87 -13.92
N ARG A 376 -3.20 26.05 -13.40
CA ARG A 376 -3.80 27.34 -13.81
C ARG A 376 -3.55 27.69 -15.29
N ARG A 377 -2.39 27.29 -15.85
CA ARG A 377 -2.12 27.47 -17.29
C ARG A 377 -2.95 26.52 -18.14
N ILE A 378 -3.09 25.27 -17.67
CA ILE A 378 -3.85 24.23 -18.38
C ILE A 378 -5.37 24.51 -18.37
N ALA A 379 -5.87 25.16 -17.30
CA ALA A 379 -7.30 25.48 -17.13
C ALA A 379 -7.77 26.71 -17.92
N ARG A 380 -6.85 27.45 -18.60
CA ARG A 380 -7.15 28.59 -19.49
C ARG A 380 -7.48 28.13 -20.87
#